data_ffe84a19d88c02e43f612f2ab0d9c3cc
#
_entry.id   ffe84a19d88c02e43f612f2ab0d9c3cc
#
_cell.length_a   1.000
_cell.length_b   1.000
_cell.length_c   1.000
_cell.angle_alpha   90.00
_cell.angle_beta   90.00
_cell.angle_gamma   90.00
#
_symmetry.space_group_name_H-M   'P 1'
#
loop_
_entity.id
_entity.type
_entity.pdbx_description
1 polymer ?
#
loop_
_entity_poly.entity_id
_entity_poly.type
_entity_poly.pdbx_seq_one_letter_code
_entity_poly.pdbx_strand_id
1 'polypeptide(L)'
;MKKALSMLLAVIMVLTLMVGCGDKNNGGQQDTKTYPESFAGMEDLIAAAQAEGELTVYGGCEEEYLSAACDTFEKIFGIKVNRQRLSTGEIQAKIQEEAGNPSADVAFGGTTDPYNMMAKDGLLEAYEATNAKHLLKPMYLNADAYWYGIYQGILGFMVNTDELTRMGLEAPKAWPDLL
;
A
#
# COMPACT_ATOMS: atom_id res chain seq x y z
N MET A 1 10.78 -54.28 -9.66
CA MET A 1 11.85 -53.61 -10.41
C MET A 1 11.74 -52.06 -10.36
N LYS A 2 10.57 -51.45 -10.40
CA LYS A 2 10.41 -49.95 -10.36
C LYS A 2 10.76 -49.33 -8.99
N LYS A 3 10.58 -50.03 -7.86
CA LYS A 3 10.90 -49.52 -6.52
C LYS A 3 12.40 -49.53 -6.20
N ALA A 4 13.17 -50.45 -6.77
CA ALA A 4 14.62 -50.54 -6.59
C ALA A 4 15.36 -49.44 -7.38
N LEU A 5 14.85 -49.03 -8.53
CA LEU A 5 15.43 -47.97 -9.35
C LEU A 5 15.22 -46.59 -8.73
N SER A 6 14.08 -46.38 -8.06
CA SER A 6 13.77 -45.12 -7.34
C SER A 6 14.67 -44.95 -6.10
N MET A 7 15.00 -46.02 -5.38
CA MET A 7 15.89 -45.97 -4.24
C MET A 7 17.35 -45.75 -4.63
N LEU A 8 17.76 -46.27 -5.78
CA LEU A 8 19.12 -46.07 -6.31
C LEU A 8 19.34 -44.59 -6.75
N LEU A 9 18.34 -43.95 -7.34
CA LEU A 9 18.39 -42.51 -7.70
C LEU A 9 18.48 -41.61 -6.46
N ALA A 10 17.76 -41.95 -5.36
CA ALA A 10 17.80 -41.19 -4.11
C ALA A 10 19.17 -41.29 -3.41
N VAL A 11 19.83 -42.44 -3.48
CA VAL A 11 21.17 -42.67 -2.88
C VAL A 11 22.25 -41.93 -3.71
N ILE A 12 22.14 -41.86 -5.02
CA ILE A 12 23.07 -41.10 -5.86
C ILE A 12 22.95 -39.61 -5.62
N MET A 13 21.75 -39.08 -5.38
CA MET A 13 21.52 -37.66 -5.07
C MET A 13 22.09 -37.23 -3.70
N VAL A 14 22.15 -38.15 -2.71
CA VAL A 14 22.72 -37.88 -1.41
C VAL A 14 24.25 -37.97 -1.40
N LEU A 15 24.87 -38.79 -2.29
CA LEU A 15 26.33 -38.90 -2.39
C LEU A 15 27.00 -37.75 -3.16
N THR A 16 26.28 -37.00 -3.96
CA THR A 16 26.83 -35.81 -4.67
C THR A 16 26.93 -34.55 -3.79
N LEU A 17 26.39 -34.59 -2.57
CA LEU A 17 26.44 -33.44 -1.62
C LEU A 17 27.67 -33.50 -0.65
N MET A 18 28.53 -34.51 -0.74
CA MET A 18 29.67 -34.70 0.17
C MET A 18 31.05 -34.47 -0.44
N VAL A 19 31.18 -33.91 -1.64
CA VAL A 19 32.47 -33.57 -2.22
C VAL A 19 32.53 -32.10 -2.58
N GLY A 20 32.97 -31.29 -1.63
CA GLY A 20 33.14 -29.85 -1.86
C GLY A 20 33.59 -29.10 -0.62
N CYS A 21 34.51 -29.64 0.19
CA CYS A 21 35.38 -28.81 1.04
C CYS A 21 36.50 -28.27 0.17
N GLY A 22 36.39 -27.02 -0.26
CA GLY A 22 37.41 -26.23 -0.88
C GLY A 22 37.21 -24.80 -0.44
N ASP A 23 38.03 -24.36 0.52
CA ASP A 23 38.18 -22.98 0.94
C ASP A 23 38.28 -22.05 -0.27
N LYS A 24 37.30 -21.23 -0.47
CA LYS A 24 37.44 -19.91 -1.06
C LYS A 24 36.52 -18.94 -0.35
N ASN A 25 37.10 -18.12 0.51
CA ASN A 25 36.60 -16.85 0.96
C ASN A 25 36.00 -16.08 -0.24
N ASN A 26 34.70 -16.28 -0.50
CA ASN A 26 33.88 -15.35 -1.21
C ASN A 26 32.93 -14.78 -0.16
N GLY A 27 33.37 -13.66 0.42
CA GLY A 27 32.45 -12.79 1.15
C GLY A 27 31.28 -12.45 0.23
N GLY A 28 30.23 -13.22 0.32
CA GLY A 28 28.94 -12.80 -0.15
C GLY A 28 28.64 -11.52 0.61
N GLN A 29 28.82 -10.38 -0.04
CA GLN A 29 28.22 -9.14 0.37
C GLN A 29 26.72 -9.45 0.43
N GLN A 30 26.23 -9.77 1.62
CA GLN A 30 24.82 -9.56 1.93
C GLN A 30 24.67 -8.05 1.75
N ASP A 31 24.08 -7.63 0.64
CA ASP A 31 23.51 -6.29 0.51
C ASP A 31 22.50 -6.19 1.66
N THR A 32 22.97 -5.71 2.81
CA THR A 32 22.10 -5.33 3.92
C THR A 32 21.29 -4.16 3.41
N LYS A 33 20.09 -4.45 2.87
CA LYS A 33 19.13 -3.43 2.50
C LYS A 33 18.92 -2.55 3.72
N THR A 34 19.38 -1.32 3.67
CA THR A 34 19.18 -0.35 4.75
C THR A 34 17.81 0.27 4.54
N TYR A 35 16.89 -0.05 5.42
CA TYR A 35 15.55 0.57 5.44
C TYR A 35 15.62 1.94 6.13
N PRO A 36 14.70 2.87 5.83
CA PRO A 36 14.56 4.11 6.57
C PRO A 36 14.41 3.84 8.09
N GLU A 37 14.97 4.73 8.92
CA GLU A 37 14.95 4.61 10.39
C GLU A 37 13.53 4.40 10.97
N SER A 38 12.51 4.93 10.29
CA SER A 38 11.10 4.75 10.66
C SER A 38 10.62 3.29 10.66
N PHE A 39 11.40 2.37 10.09
CA PHE A 39 11.12 0.93 10.03
C PHE A 39 12.05 0.11 10.94
N ALA A 40 12.84 0.76 11.79
CA ALA A 40 13.67 0.07 12.75
C ALA A 40 12.81 -0.79 13.71
N GLY A 41 13.22 -2.05 13.90
CA GLY A 41 12.48 -3.03 14.70
C GLY A 41 11.32 -3.73 13.97
N MET A 42 11.20 -3.52 12.64
CA MET A 42 10.20 -4.18 11.80
C MET A 42 10.81 -5.26 10.88
N GLU A 43 12.03 -5.69 11.14
CA GLU A 43 12.79 -6.59 10.26
C GLU A 43 12.05 -7.90 10.00
N ASP A 44 11.46 -8.49 11.03
CA ASP A 44 10.68 -9.75 10.92
C ASP A 44 9.40 -9.53 10.10
N LEU A 45 8.70 -8.39 10.29
CA LEU A 45 7.51 -8.04 9.52
C LEU A 45 7.85 -7.82 8.04
N ILE A 46 8.96 -7.12 7.77
CA ILE A 46 9.44 -6.89 6.40
C ILE A 46 9.79 -8.22 5.74
N ALA A 47 10.49 -9.11 6.46
CA ALA A 47 10.85 -10.42 5.93
C ALA A 47 9.60 -11.28 5.62
N ALA A 48 8.59 -11.26 6.49
CA ALA A 48 7.32 -11.95 6.26
C ALA A 48 6.59 -11.39 5.02
N ALA A 49 6.47 -10.07 4.90
CA ALA A 49 5.85 -9.43 3.74
C ALA A 49 6.61 -9.71 2.43
N GLN A 50 7.95 -9.75 2.47
CA GLN A 50 8.76 -10.15 1.32
C GLN A 50 8.58 -11.62 0.93
N ALA A 51 8.29 -12.49 1.89
CA ALA A 51 8.00 -13.90 1.62
C ALA A 51 6.62 -14.09 0.95
N GLU A 52 5.64 -13.20 1.20
CA GLU A 52 4.36 -13.14 0.49
C GLU A 52 4.54 -12.67 -0.96
N GLY A 53 5.44 -11.71 -1.18
CA GLY A 53 5.97 -11.34 -2.49
C GLY A 53 5.17 -10.30 -3.27
N GLU A 54 3.89 -10.07 -2.97
CA GLU A 54 3.06 -9.08 -3.65
C GLU A 54 2.04 -8.40 -2.73
N LEU A 55 1.60 -7.21 -3.14
CA LEU A 55 0.60 -6.39 -2.48
C LEU A 55 -0.39 -5.87 -3.52
N THR A 56 -1.69 -5.93 -3.25
CA THR A 56 -2.74 -5.37 -4.11
C THR A 56 -3.34 -4.11 -3.49
N VAL A 57 -3.35 -3.00 -4.25
CA VAL A 57 -3.78 -1.69 -3.78
C VAL A 57 -4.92 -1.13 -4.65
N TYR A 58 -6.04 -0.77 -4.01
CA TYR A 58 -7.08 0.06 -4.63
C TYR A 58 -6.84 1.52 -4.27
N GLY A 59 -6.52 2.35 -5.27
CA GLY A 59 -6.12 3.74 -5.08
C GLY A 59 -7.24 4.74 -5.39
N GLY A 60 -7.61 5.57 -4.41
CA GLY A 60 -8.64 6.62 -4.52
C GLY A 60 -8.08 8.03 -4.66
N CYS A 61 -6.82 8.19 -5.01
CA CYS A 61 -6.14 9.47 -5.19
C CYS A 61 -5.69 9.68 -6.65
N GLU A 62 -5.01 10.79 -6.92
CA GLU A 62 -4.46 11.09 -8.24
C GLU A 62 -3.44 10.02 -8.66
N GLU A 63 -3.42 9.71 -9.97
CA GLU A 63 -2.59 8.62 -10.54
C GLU A 63 -1.11 8.81 -10.24
N GLU A 64 -0.60 10.04 -10.36
CA GLU A 64 0.80 10.36 -10.10
C GLU A 64 1.19 10.10 -8.64
N TYR A 65 0.29 10.44 -7.70
CA TYR A 65 0.52 10.22 -6.27
C TYR A 65 0.47 8.73 -5.94
N LEU A 66 -0.53 8.01 -6.46
CA LEU A 66 -0.65 6.56 -6.28
C LEU A 66 0.58 5.84 -6.82
N SER A 67 0.99 6.18 -8.05
CA SER A 67 2.15 5.59 -8.71
C SER A 67 3.42 5.84 -7.90
N ALA A 68 3.66 7.09 -7.49
CA ALA A 68 4.85 7.45 -6.71
C ALA A 68 4.91 6.68 -5.38
N ALA A 69 3.78 6.52 -4.69
CA ALA A 69 3.71 5.77 -3.44
C ALA A 69 3.99 4.28 -3.65
N CYS A 70 3.31 3.65 -4.62
CA CYS A 70 3.45 2.22 -4.92
C CYS A 70 4.86 1.87 -5.43
N ASP A 71 5.39 2.65 -6.39
CA ASP A 71 6.72 2.41 -6.96
C ASP A 71 7.84 2.62 -5.90
N THR A 72 7.65 3.59 -4.99
CA THR A 72 8.57 3.81 -3.87
C THR A 72 8.54 2.64 -2.89
N PHE A 73 7.36 2.14 -2.53
CA PHE A 73 7.20 0.97 -1.68
C PHE A 73 7.88 -0.26 -2.31
N GLU A 74 7.59 -0.54 -3.57
CA GLU A 74 8.19 -1.65 -4.32
C GLU A 74 9.72 -1.54 -4.36
N LYS A 75 10.25 -0.34 -4.62
CA LYS A 75 11.69 -0.08 -4.64
C LYS A 75 12.36 -0.31 -3.27
N ILE A 76 11.72 0.14 -2.19
CA ILE A 76 12.27 0.02 -0.83
C ILE A 76 12.24 -1.42 -0.35
N PHE A 77 11.10 -2.08 -0.49
CA PHE A 77 10.87 -3.39 0.13
C PHE A 77 11.12 -4.57 -0.82
N GLY A 78 11.09 -4.35 -2.14
CA GLY A 78 11.21 -5.42 -3.14
C GLY A 78 9.97 -6.30 -3.22
N ILE A 79 8.82 -5.78 -2.80
CA ILE A 79 7.52 -6.43 -2.86
C ILE A 79 6.77 -5.86 -4.05
N LYS A 80 6.30 -6.72 -4.95
CA LYS A 80 5.54 -6.29 -6.14
C LYS A 80 4.22 -5.63 -5.74
N VAL A 81 3.89 -4.48 -6.33
CA VAL A 81 2.62 -3.79 -6.06
C VAL A 81 1.70 -3.84 -7.28
N ASN A 82 0.59 -4.55 -7.15
CA ASN A 82 -0.50 -4.55 -8.11
C ASN A 82 -1.47 -3.44 -7.74
N ARG A 83 -1.52 -2.35 -8.52
CA ARG A 83 -2.39 -1.21 -8.21
C ARG A 83 -3.52 -1.03 -9.21
N GLN A 84 -4.68 -0.61 -8.72
CA GLN A 84 -5.83 -0.22 -9.53
C GLN A 84 -6.33 1.14 -9.05
N ARG A 85 -6.31 2.16 -9.93
CA ARG A 85 -6.87 3.48 -9.63
C ARG A 85 -8.37 3.45 -9.83
N LEU A 86 -9.11 3.89 -8.81
CA LEU A 86 -10.57 3.95 -8.74
C LEU A 86 -10.98 5.25 -8.06
N SER A 87 -12.22 5.68 -8.18
CA SER A 87 -12.80 6.68 -7.27
C SER A 87 -13.08 6.05 -5.91
N THR A 88 -13.18 6.86 -4.84
CA THR A 88 -13.47 6.31 -3.49
C THR A 88 -14.80 5.55 -3.45
N GLY A 89 -15.82 6.00 -4.21
CA GLY A 89 -17.10 5.30 -4.31
C GLY A 89 -16.98 3.94 -5.02
N GLU A 90 -16.18 3.85 -6.07
CA GLU A 90 -15.89 2.58 -6.76
C GLU A 90 -15.11 1.62 -5.86
N ILE A 91 -14.15 2.12 -5.06
CA ILE A 91 -13.44 1.32 -4.07
C ILE A 91 -14.42 0.72 -3.07
N GLN A 92 -15.31 1.55 -2.52
CA GLN A 92 -16.33 1.08 -1.57
C GLN A 92 -17.22 0.01 -2.20
N ALA A 93 -17.75 0.24 -3.40
CA ALA A 93 -18.63 -0.71 -4.09
C ALA A 93 -17.90 -2.04 -4.35
N LYS A 94 -16.64 -1.96 -4.79
CA LYS A 94 -15.83 -3.14 -5.09
C LYS A 94 -15.51 -3.96 -3.84
N ILE A 95 -15.10 -3.31 -2.75
CA ILE A 95 -14.87 -3.98 -1.45
C ILE A 95 -16.17 -4.63 -0.93
N GLN A 96 -17.33 -3.98 -1.10
CA GLN A 96 -18.62 -4.55 -0.74
C GLN A 96 -18.97 -5.79 -1.59
N GLU A 97 -18.68 -5.76 -2.89
CA GLU A 97 -18.88 -6.91 -3.79
C GLU A 97 -17.95 -8.09 -3.43
N GLU A 98 -16.74 -7.80 -3.01
CA GLU A 98 -15.72 -8.77 -2.61
C GLU A 98 -15.83 -9.21 -1.14
N ALA A 99 -16.88 -8.79 -0.41
CA ALA A 99 -17.04 -9.11 1.00
C ALA A 99 -16.93 -10.61 1.28
N GLY A 100 -16.02 -10.97 2.19
CA GLY A 100 -15.71 -12.37 2.54
C GLY A 100 -14.64 -13.04 1.67
N ASN A 101 -14.24 -12.41 0.55
CA ASN A 101 -13.12 -12.85 -0.27
C ASN A 101 -12.43 -11.64 -0.93
N PRO A 102 -11.80 -10.75 -0.16
CA PRO A 102 -11.19 -9.54 -0.68
C PRO A 102 -10.05 -9.84 -1.65
N SER A 103 -9.98 -9.04 -2.72
CA SER A 103 -8.90 -9.11 -3.72
C SER A 103 -7.80 -8.07 -3.46
N ALA A 104 -8.07 -7.05 -2.67
CA ALA A 104 -7.10 -6.03 -2.30
C ALA A 104 -6.73 -6.11 -0.82
N ASP A 105 -5.46 -5.85 -0.56
CA ASP A 105 -4.89 -5.78 0.79
C ASP A 105 -5.04 -4.37 1.39
N VAL A 106 -4.96 -3.33 0.53
CA VAL A 106 -4.97 -1.93 0.96
C VAL A 106 -5.87 -1.07 0.08
N ALA A 107 -6.73 -0.26 0.70
CA ALA A 107 -7.36 0.89 0.08
C ALA A 107 -6.54 2.16 0.41
N PHE A 108 -6.06 2.88 -0.60
CA PHE A 108 -5.11 3.98 -0.46
C PHE A 108 -5.65 5.30 -1.00
N GLY A 109 -5.74 6.31 -0.16
CA GLY A 109 -6.24 7.65 -0.53
C GLY A 109 -7.77 7.72 -0.64
N GLY A 110 -8.28 8.86 -1.09
CA GLY A 110 -9.72 9.11 -1.19
C GLY A 110 -10.28 9.95 -0.04
N THR A 111 -11.58 9.84 0.22
CA THR A 111 -12.30 10.63 1.22
C THR A 111 -12.73 9.79 2.43
N THR A 112 -12.88 10.42 3.60
CA THR A 112 -13.09 9.72 4.88
C THR A 112 -14.45 9.07 5.03
N ASP A 113 -15.52 9.62 4.45
CA ASP A 113 -16.89 9.12 4.67
C ASP A 113 -17.09 7.67 4.18
N PRO A 114 -16.65 7.28 2.98
CA PRO A 114 -16.71 5.88 2.55
C PRO A 114 -15.91 4.93 3.45
N TYR A 115 -14.76 5.36 3.97
CA TYR A 115 -13.97 4.55 4.90
C TYR A 115 -14.70 4.34 6.24
N ASN A 116 -15.37 5.37 6.76
CA ASN A 116 -16.20 5.24 7.96
C ASN A 116 -17.36 4.26 7.73
N MET A 117 -17.97 4.29 6.55
CA MET A 117 -19.03 3.34 6.21
C MET A 117 -18.50 1.91 6.11
N MET A 118 -17.40 1.69 5.40
CA MET A 118 -16.77 0.38 5.26
C MET A 118 -16.33 -0.18 6.62
N ALA A 119 -15.78 0.64 7.51
CA ALA A 119 -15.41 0.24 8.87
C ALA A 119 -16.65 -0.19 9.68
N LYS A 120 -17.74 0.58 9.62
CA LYS A 120 -18.99 0.26 10.29
C LYS A 120 -19.62 -1.04 9.78
N ASP A 121 -19.49 -1.32 8.48
CA ASP A 121 -20.02 -2.51 7.83
C ASP A 121 -19.11 -3.74 7.99
N GLY A 122 -17.97 -3.62 8.72
CA GLY A 122 -17.04 -4.71 8.98
C GLY A 122 -16.24 -5.14 7.74
N LEU A 123 -16.04 -4.22 6.80
CA LEU A 123 -15.33 -4.47 5.54
C LEU A 123 -13.84 -4.09 5.62
N LEU A 124 -13.42 -3.47 6.71
CA LEU A 124 -12.02 -3.12 6.97
C LEU A 124 -11.53 -3.85 8.21
N GLU A 125 -10.26 -4.24 8.22
CA GLU A 125 -9.55 -4.76 9.39
C GLU A 125 -8.95 -3.61 10.19
N ALA A 126 -9.09 -3.65 11.52
CA ALA A 126 -8.45 -2.68 12.40
C ALA A 126 -6.96 -3.01 12.55
N TYR A 127 -6.08 -2.04 12.33
CA TYR A 127 -4.64 -2.23 12.42
C TYR A 127 -3.95 -1.03 13.06
N GLU A 128 -3.28 -1.23 14.19
CA GLU A 128 -2.50 -0.19 14.86
C GLU A 128 -1.16 0.02 14.14
N ALA A 129 -1.11 0.98 13.23
CA ALA A 129 0.12 1.30 12.52
C ALA A 129 1.18 1.89 13.48
N THR A 130 2.37 1.30 13.51
CA THR A 130 3.49 1.70 14.38
C THR A 130 3.83 3.18 14.27
N ASN A 131 3.70 3.76 13.08
CA ASN A 131 3.99 5.15 12.79
C ASN A 131 2.79 6.11 12.98
N ALA A 132 1.62 5.63 13.40
CA ALA A 132 0.43 6.46 13.66
C ALA A 132 0.71 7.59 14.66
N LYS A 133 1.61 7.36 15.62
CA LYS A 133 2.08 8.38 16.60
C LYS A 133 2.72 9.62 15.97
N HIS A 134 3.14 9.54 14.71
CA HIS A 134 3.74 10.66 13.98
C HIS A 134 2.73 11.44 13.14
N LEU A 135 1.45 11.05 13.13
CA LEU A 135 0.41 11.83 12.47
C LEU A 135 0.25 13.20 13.17
N LEU A 136 0.19 14.25 12.35
CA LEU A 136 0.23 15.63 12.82
C LEU A 136 -1.01 16.05 13.62
N LYS A 137 -2.15 15.39 13.40
CA LYS A 137 -3.43 15.75 14.03
C LYS A 137 -4.27 14.51 14.31
N PRO A 138 -4.98 14.47 15.46
CA PRO A 138 -5.89 13.37 15.80
C PRO A 138 -6.99 13.11 14.75
N MET A 139 -7.39 14.15 13.98
CA MET A 139 -8.40 14.01 12.92
C MET A 139 -7.97 13.11 11.76
N TYR A 140 -6.68 12.78 11.66
CA TYR A 140 -6.14 11.87 10.65
C TYR A 140 -6.09 10.42 11.12
N LEU A 141 -6.70 10.13 12.25
CA LEU A 141 -6.75 8.80 12.84
C LEU A 141 -8.21 8.44 13.14
N ASN A 142 -8.67 7.30 12.63
CA ASN A 142 -9.90 6.69 13.12
C ASN A 142 -9.65 6.12 14.52
N ALA A 143 -10.56 6.38 15.47
CA ALA A 143 -10.39 5.97 16.87
C ALA A 143 -10.18 4.46 17.05
N ASP A 144 -10.77 3.67 16.16
CA ASP A 144 -10.70 2.20 16.18
C ASP A 144 -9.63 1.64 15.21
N ALA A 145 -8.73 2.51 14.70
CA ALA A 145 -7.61 2.16 13.83
C ALA A 145 -7.97 1.48 12.50
N TYR A 146 -9.17 1.71 11.95
CA TYR A 146 -9.58 1.19 10.66
C TYR A 146 -8.99 1.93 9.47
N TRP A 147 -8.62 3.21 9.64
CA TRP A 147 -7.99 4.01 8.60
C TRP A 147 -7.16 5.16 9.18
N TYR A 148 -6.23 5.67 8.37
CA TYR A 148 -5.32 6.77 8.69
C TYR A 148 -5.36 7.81 7.58
N GLY A 149 -5.44 9.11 7.94
CA GLY A 149 -5.36 10.21 6.99
C GLY A 149 -3.91 10.44 6.55
N ILE A 150 -3.67 10.39 5.25
CA ILE A 150 -2.33 10.54 4.65
C ILE A 150 -2.14 11.87 3.94
N TYR A 151 -3.23 12.57 3.59
CA TYR A 151 -3.22 13.91 3.01
C TYR A 151 -4.51 14.65 3.32
N GLN A 152 -4.56 15.92 3.02
CA GLN A 152 -5.74 16.77 3.15
C GLN A 152 -5.99 17.51 1.84
N GLY A 153 -7.17 17.35 1.26
CA GLY A 153 -7.66 18.16 0.14
C GLY A 153 -8.23 19.48 0.63
N ILE A 154 -7.94 20.56 -0.08
CA ILE A 154 -8.52 21.88 0.14
C ILE A 154 -9.34 22.23 -1.09
N LEU A 155 -10.62 22.52 -0.91
CA LEU A 155 -11.49 23.04 -1.96
C LEU A 155 -11.40 24.57 -1.99
N GLY A 156 -11.33 25.12 -3.19
CA GLY A 156 -11.29 26.56 -3.42
C GLY A 156 -11.98 26.93 -4.71
N PHE A 157 -12.16 28.24 -4.91
CA PHE A 157 -12.66 28.77 -6.16
C PHE A 157 -11.52 29.05 -7.13
N MET A 158 -11.65 28.56 -8.35
CA MET A 158 -10.82 28.95 -9.48
C MET A 158 -11.71 29.67 -10.47
N VAL A 159 -11.36 30.91 -10.78
CA VAL A 159 -12.16 31.78 -11.66
C VAL A 159 -11.32 32.32 -12.83
N ASN A 160 -11.94 32.46 -13.98
CA ASN A 160 -11.36 33.20 -15.11
C ASN A 160 -11.60 34.69 -14.89
N THR A 161 -10.56 35.44 -14.53
CA THR A 161 -10.64 36.86 -14.20
C THR A 161 -11.02 37.74 -15.39
N ASP A 162 -10.62 37.37 -16.60
CA ASP A 162 -10.96 38.12 -17.82
C ASP A 162 -12.45 37.98 -18.13
N GLU A 163 -12.98 36.78 -17.95
CA GLU A 163 -14.40 36.50 -18.16
C GLU A 163 -15.27 37.19 -17.11
N LEU A 164 -14.88 37.20 -15.86
CA LEU A 164 -15.55 37.93 -14.79
C LEU A 164 -15.60 39.44 -15.12
N THR A 165 -14.47 40.00 -15.56
CA THR A 165 -14.38 41.42 -15.96
C THR A 165 -15.31 41.71 -17.14
N ARG A 166 -15.33 40.84 -18.17
CA ARG A 166 -16.22 40.97 -19.33
C ARG A 166 -17.69 40.94 -18.96
N MET A 167 -18.06 40.15 -17.94
CA MET A 167 -19.43 39.99 -17.44
C MET A 167 -19.80 41.05 -16.39
N GLY A 168 -18.86 41.87 -15.92
CA GLY A 168 -19.09 42.81 -14.83
C GLY A 168 -19.35 42.16 -13.47
N LEU A 169 -18.82 40.97 -13.26
CA LEU A 169 -18.98 40.19 -12.03
C LEU A 169 -17.74 40.27 -11.14
N GLU A 170 -17.92 40.19 -9.82
CA GLU A 170 -16.85 40.01 -8.87
C GLU A 170 -16.52 38.53 -8.68
N ALA A 171 -15.26 38.24 -8.29
CA ALA A 171 -14.89 36.90 -7.93
C ALA A 171 -15.60 36.45 -6.62
N PRO A 172 -16.15 35.23 -6.56
CA PRO A 172 -16.79 34.72 -5.36
C PRO A 172 -15.79 34.61 -4.22
N LYS A 173 -16.20 35.00 -3.02
CA LYS A 173 -15.39 34.94 -1.77
C LYS A 173 -15.91 33.89 -0.79
N ALA A 174 -17.17 33.48 -0.98
CA ALA A 174 -17.84 32.48 -0.16
C ALA A 174 -18.84 31.66 -0.98
N TRP A 175 -19.23 30.51 -0.50
CA TRP A 175 -20.19 29.64 -1.18
C TRP A 175 -21.52 30.31 -1.55
N PRO A 176 -22.12 31.20 -0.71
CA PRO A 176 -23.32 31.93 -1.10
C PRO A 176 -23.18 32.82 -2.32
N ASP A 177 -21.96 33.28 -2.66
CA ASP A 177 -21.70 34.14 -3.82
C ASP A 177 -21.86 33.40 -5.17
N LEU A 178 -22.07 32.08 -5.12
CA LEU A 178 -22.32 31.22 -6.28
C LEU A 178 -23.82 31.06 -6.61
N LEU A 179 -24.71 31.58 -5.77
CA LEU A 179 -26.15 31.52 -5.93
C LEU A 179 -26.70 32.80 -6.61
#